data_99f9c266434a51c5f58a992ae5e39896
#
_entry.id   99f9c266434a51c5f58a992ae5e39896
#
_cell.length_a   1.000
_cell.length_b   1.000
_cell.length_c   1.000
_cell.angle_alpha   90.00
_cell.angle_beta   90.00
_cell.angle_gamma   90.00
#
_symmetry.space_group_name_H-M   'P 1'
#
loop_
_entity.id
_entity.type
_entity.pdbx_description
1 polymer ?
#
loop_
_entity_poly.entity_id
_entity_poly.type
_entity_poly.pdbx_seq_one_letter_code
_entity_poly.pdbx_strand_id
1 'polypeptide(L)'
;MYIIKRANSSARGFTLTELLVALVINVLVLSSLLAIFIANLNHYTTAINTNRLNQQLQSAMQLMTSDIRRAGYWANAKTSISTDTNSNPFMATGTDVSVGGTGNNCILFTYDKNSNGTLPSISTTADDERYGYRLMNGALQTRPWGASFSCTAAAASWENVTDPTITLTALTFTERTQTVTTGLGTSSLTTRSIDISMTGELTSNTAITKTLTEHVRIRNDKFNP
;
A
#
# COMPACT_ATOMS: atom_id res chain seq x y z
N MET A 1 15.47 -39.50 -77.51
CA MET A 1 15.53 -38.05 -77.63
C MET A 1 14.18 -37.50 -77.22
N TYR A 2 14.01 -37.10 -75.88
CA TYR A 2 12.73 -36.60 -75.35
C TYR A 2 12.71 -35.09 -75.48
N ILE A 3 11.76 -34.59 -76.27
CA ILE A 3 11.58 -33.15 -76.45
C ILE A 3 10.61 -32.65 -75.34
N ILE A 4 11.13 -31.88 -74.36
CA ILE A 4 10.37 -31.22 -73.34
C ILE A 4 9.68 -30.02 -73.98
N LYS A 5 8.36 -30.11 -74.20
CA LYS A 5 7.53 -29.02 -74.66
C LYS A 5 7.40 -27.99 -73.52
N ARG A 6 8.07 -26.84 -73.61
CA ARG A 6 7.88 -25.72 -72.68
C ARG A 6 6.47 -25.17 -72.92
N ALA A 7 5.61 -25.23 -71.91
CA ALA A 7 4.34 -24.54 -71.89
C ALA A 7 4.62 -23.04 -71.79
N ASN A 8 4.30 -22.27 -72.81
CA ASN A 8 4.31 -20.79 -72.78
C ASN A 8 3.13 -20.37 -71.95
N SER A 9 3.33 -20.02 -70.69
CA SER A 9 2.34 -19.34 -69.85
C SER A 9 2.33 -17.87 -70.31
N SER A 10 1.28 -17.47 -71.03
CA SER A 10 1.00 -16.07 -71.31
C SER A 10 0.76 -15.32 -70.01
N ALA A 11 1.72 -14.51 -69.56
CA ALA A 11 1.54 -13.61 -68.46
C ALA A 11 0.50 -12.53 -68.84
N ARG A 12 -0.71 -12.64 -68.29
CA ARG A 12 -1.74 -11.61 -68.43
C ARG A 12 -1.36 -10.44 -67.50
N GLY A 13 -1.23 -9.25 -68.07
CA GLY A 13 -0.98 -8.03 -67.31
C GLY A 13 -2.24 -7.62 -66.52
N PHE A 14 -2.06 -6.98 -65.39
CA PHE A 14 -3.18 -6.41 -64.59
C PHE A 14 -3.81 -5.23 -65.30
N THR A 15 -5.11 -5.12 -65.20
CA THR A 15 -5.82 -3.93 -65.66
C THR A 15 -5.68 -2.78 -64.64
N LEU A 16 -5.77 -1.55 -65.10
CA LEU A 16 -5.72 -0.37 -64.23
C LEU A 16 -6.85 -0.38 -63.20
N THR A 17 -8.03 -0.89 -63.55
CA THR A 17 -9.18 -1.06 -62.64
C THR A 17 -8.93 -2.12 -61.56
N GLU A 18 -8.30 -3.24 -61.87
CA GLU A 18 -7.92 -4.26 -60.85
C GLU A 18 -6.92 -3.70 -59.82
N LEU A 19 -5.94 -2.91 -60.29
CA LEU A 19 -4.97 -2.28 -59.42
C LEU A 19 -5.62 -1.25 -58.50
N LEU A 20 -6.58 -0.47 -59.00
CA LEU A 20 -7.31 0.52 -58.23
C LEU A 20 -8.20 -0.13 -57.17
N VAL A 21 -8.92 -1.19 -57.51
CA VAL A 21 -9.75 -1.96 -56.56
C VAL A 21 -8.88 -2.63 -55.48
N ALA A 22 -7.75 -3.23 -55.88
CA ALA A 22 -6.82 -3.84 -54.94
C ALA A 22 -6.25 -2.78 -53.96
N LEU A 23 -5.94 -1.57 -54.43
CA LEU A 23 -5.44 -0.50 -53.59
C LEU A 23 -6.48 -0.05 -52.55
N VAL A 24 -7.75 0.13 -52.97
CA VAL A 24 -8.84 0.49 -52.04
C VAL A 24 -9.04 -0.57 -50.98
N ILE A 25 -9.07 -1.85 -51.33
CA ILE A 25 -9.25 -2.95 -50.40
C ILE A 25 -8.04 -2.99 -49.39
N ASN A 26 -6.80 -2.84 -49.89
CA ASN A 26 -5.63 -2.80 -49.04
C ASN A 26 -5.65 -1.65 -48.02
N VAL A 27 -6.09 -0.44 -48.44
CA VAL A 27 -6.22 0.70 -47.53
C VAL A 27 -7.28 0.42 -46.44
N LEU A 28 -8.41 -0.19 -46.79
CA LEU A 28 -9.45 -0.55 -45.81
C LEU A 28 -8.96 -1.60 -44.83
N VAL A 29 -8.25 -2.61 -45.29
CA VAL A 29 -7.67 -3.63 -44.41
C VAL A 29 -6.61 -3.04 -43.50
N LEU A 30 -5.67 -2.24 -44.01
CA LEU A 30 -4.65 -1.60 -43.22
C LEU A 30 -5.24 -0.64 -42.18
N SER A 31 -6.25 0.15 -42.51
CA SER A 31 -6.93 1.05 -41.56
C SER A 31 -7.62 0.29 -40.42
N SER A 32 -8.23 -0.85 -40.70
CA SER A 32 -8.87 -1.69 -39.68
C SER A 32 -7.83 -2.31 -38.73
N LEU A 33 -6.72 -2.81 -39.27
CA LEU A 33 -5.61 -3.36 -38.48
C LEU A 33 -4.99 -2.29 -37.58
N LEU A 34 -4.80 -1.08 -38.10
CA LEU A 34 -4.26 0.05 -37.32
C LEU A 34 -5.19 0.44 -36.18
N ALA A 35 -6.51 0.47 -36.40
CA ALA A 35 -7.48 0.74 -35.35
C ALA A 35 -7.44 -0.30 -34.22
N ILE A 36 -7.35 -1.59 -34.55
CA ILE A 36 -7.20 -2.68 -33.57
C ILE A 36 -5.88 -2.53 -32.80
N PHE A 37 -4.79 -2.21 -33.49
CA PHE A 37 -3.48 -2.02 -32.88
C PHE A 37 -3.51 -0.88 -31.83
N ILE A 38 -4.06 0.29 -32.19
CA ILE A 38 -4.20 1.42 -31.27
C ILE A 38 -5.07 1.07 -30.06
N ALA A 39 -6.20 0.37 -30.27
CA ALA A 39 -7.05 -0.10 -29.17
C ALA A 39 -6.29 -1.00 -28.21
N ASN A 40 -5.50 -1.96 -28.73
CA ASN A 40 -4.68 -2.86 -27.90
C ASN A 40 -3.61 -2.11 -27.12
N LEU A 41 -2.94 -1.11 -27.68
CA LEU A 41 -1.96 -0.29 -26.97
C LEU A 41 -2.61 0.44 -25.77
N ASN A 42 -3.80 1.00 -25.95
CA ASN A 42 -4.53 1.68 -24.87
C ASN A 42 -4.93 0.71 -23.75
N HIS A 43 -5.37 -0.50 -24.08
CA HIS A 43 -5.65 -1.54 -23.09
C HIS A 43 -4.40 -1.97 -22.33
N TYR A 44 -3.27 -2.12 -23.04
CA TYR A 44 -1.98 -2.49 -22.43
C TYR A 44 -1.50 -1.45 -21.41
N THR A 45 -1.52 -0.17 -21.79
CA THR A 45 -1.12 0.93 -20.89
C THR A 45 -2.02 1.01 -19.66
N THR A 46 -3.34 0.85 -19.82
CA THR A 46 -4.28 0.84 -18.71
C THR A 46 -4.02 -0.35 -17.77
N ALA A 47 -3.77 -1.55 -18.32
CA ALA A 47 -3.46 -2.73 -17.51
C ALA A 47 -2.16 -2.57 -16.72
N ILE A 48 -1.09 -2.05 -17.33
CA ILE A 48 0.19 -1.78 -16.65
C ILE A 48 0.00 -0.78 -15.51
N ASN A 49 -0.72 0.31 -15.76
CA ASN A 49 -0.97 1.35 -14.78
C ASN A 49 -1.81 0.84 -13.60
N THR A 50 -2.84 0.03 -13.88
CA THR A 50 -3.66 -0.60 -12.83
C THR A 50 -2.84 -1.56 -11.99
N ASN A 51 -1.97 -2.37 -12.60
CA ASN A 51 -1.07 -3.27 -11.87
C ASN A 51 -0.08 -2.49 -11.00
N ARG A 52 0.48 -1.39 -11.51
CA ARG A 52 1.38 -0.51 -10.75
C ARG A 52 0.69 0.07 -9.51
N LEU A 53 -0.54 0.59 -9.66
CA LEU A 53 -1.34 1.07 -8.54
C LEU A 53 -1.57 -0.03 -7.50
N ASN A 54 -2.00 -1.22 -7.94
CA ASN A 54 -2.21 -2.36 -7.06
C ASN A 54 -0.95 -2.75 -6.27
N GLN A 55 0.20 -2.84 -6.94
CA GLN A 55 1.48 -3.21 -6.30
C GLN A 55 1.91 -2.16 -5.26
N GLN A 56 1.79 -0.88 -5.58
CA GLN A 56 2.14 0.20 -4.67
C GLN A 56 1.25 0.18 -3.41
N LEU A 57 -0.07 0.08 -3.59
CA LEU A 57 -1.00 0.02 -2.47
C LEU A 57 -0.78 -1.24 -1.61
N GLN A 58 -0.55 -2.41 -2.24
CA GLN A 58 -0.26 -3.64 -1.50
C GLN A 58 1.04 -3.55 -0.70
N SER A 59 2.11 -2.99 -1.28
CA SER A 59 3.37 -2.80 -0.58
C SER A 59 3.23 -1.85 0.60
N ALA A 60 2.52 -0.73 0.43
CA ALA A 60 2.22 0.22 1.49
C ALA A 60 1.38 -0.42 2.61
N MET A 61 0.35 -1.18 2.26
CA MET A 61 -0.49 -1.92 3.21
C MET A 61 0.32 -2.96 3.98
N GLN A 62 1.17 -3.73 3.29
CA GLN A 62 2.02 -4.74 3.93
C GLN A 62 3.03 -4.13 4.89
N LEU A 63 3.62 -2.99 4.55
CA LEU A 63 4.51 -2.24 5.43
C LEU A 63 3.78 -1.84 6.72
N MET A 64 2.63 -1.14 6.60
CA MET A 64 1.83 -0.73 7.75
C MET A 64 1.40 -1.91 8.62
N THR A 65 0.88 -2.98 8.02
CA THR A 65 0.37 -4.14 8.75
C THR A 65 1.48 -4.88 9.50
N SER A 66 2.68 -4.99 8.91
CA SER A 66 3.82 -5.66 9.54
C SER A 66 4.28 -4.95 10.80
N ASP A 67 4.28 -3.62 10.77
CA ASP A 67 4.73 -2.79 11.90
C ASP A 67 3.65 -2.67 12.97
N ILE A 68 2.40 -2.38 12.60
CA ILE A 68 1.27 -2.28 13.54
C ILE A 68 1.09 -3.58 14.33
N ARG A 69 1.34 -4.73 13.71
CA ARG A 69 1.26 -6.04 14.37
C ARG A 69 2.22 -6.18 15.55
N ARG A 70 3.36 -5.45 15.54
CA ARG A 70 4.39 -5.45 16.60
C ARG A 70 4.09 -4.45 17.71
N ALA A 71 3.15 -3.53 17.53
CA ALA A 71 2.85 -2.47 18.48
C ALA A 71 2.74 -3.00 19.92
N GLY A 72 3.34 -2.28 20.86
CA GLY A 72 3.38 -2.66 22.28
C GLY A 72 4.30 -3.82 22.63
N TYR A 73 5.11 -4.35 21.68
CA TYR A 73 6.11 -5.37 22.00
C TYR A 73 7.15 -4.82 22.98
N TRP A 74 7.49 -5.62 24.00
CA TRP A 74 8.45 -5.31 25.03
C TRP A 74 9.23 -6.56 25.43
N ALA A 75 10.55 -6.54 25.29
CA ALA A 75 11.39 -7.69 25.59
C ALA A 75 11.37 -8.09 27.08
N ASN A 76 11.16 -7.12 27.98
CA ASN A 76 11.15 -7.34 29.43
C ASN A 76 9.74 -7.73 29.98
N ALA A 77 8.76 -8.01 29.12
CA ALA A 77 7.41 -8.37 29.53
C ALA A 77 7.38 -9.56 30.53
N LYS A 78 8.29 -10.52 30.36
CA LYS A 78 8.39 -11.70 31.25
C LYS A 78 8.74 -11.36 32.70
N THR A 79 9.54 -10.35 32.94
CA THR A 79 9.97 -9.95 34.28
C THR A 79 8.92 -9.14 35.03
N SER A 80 7.99 -8.53 34.31
CA SER A 80 6.96 -7.66 34.87
C SER A 80 5.62 -8.33 35.16
N ILE A 81 5.39 -9.55 34.65
CA ILE A 81 4.13 -10.28 34.86
C ILE A 81 3.86 -10.57 36.33
N SER A 82 4.90 -10.61 37.17
CA SER A 82 4.76 -10.92 38.60
C SER A 82 4.50 -9.72 39.49
N THR A 83 4.67 -8.49 39.01
CA THR A 83 4.70 -7.33 39.89
C THR A 83 3.77 -6.20 39.49
N ASP A 84 3.75 -5.79 38.23
CA ASP A 84 2.87 -4.77 37.70
C ASP A 84 3.05 -4.65 36.19
N THR A 85 2.00 -4.93 35.44
CA THR A 85 2.01 -4.89 33.98
C THR A 85 1.83 -3.50 33.39
N ASN A 86 1.51 -2.50 34.20
CA ASN A 86 1.52 -1.09 33.79
C ASN A 86 2.93 -0.55 33.55
N SER A 87 3.97 -1.33 33.78
CA SER A 87 5.37 -0.94 33.59
C SER A 87 5.85 -1.03 32.14
N ASN A 88 5.06 -1.54 31.20
CA ASN A 88 5.44 -1.58 29.79
C ASN A 88 5.48 -0.15 29.18
N PRO A 89 6.70 0.38 28.90
CA PRO A 89 6.82 1.74 28.39
C PRO A 89 6.25 1.93 26.97
N PHE A 90 6.05 0.83 26.24
CA PHE A 90 5.48 0.81 24.88
C PHE A 90 3.95 0.74 24.88
N MET A 91 3.31 0.64 26.05
CA MET A 91 1.85 0.65 26.23
C MET A 91 1.40 1.71 27.25
N ALA A 92 2.31 2.61 27.64
CA ALA A 92 1.99 3.69 28.56
C ALA A 92 1.19 4.80 27.86
N THR A 93 0.57 5.65 28.67
CA THR A 93 -0.14 6.83 28.13
C THR A 93 0.79 7.70 27.28
N GLY A 94 0.41 7.97 26.04
CA GLY A 94 1.20 8.78 25.09
C GLY A 94 2.24 8.00 24.28
N THR A 95 2.43 6.71 24.54
CA THR A 95 3.33 5.82 23.78
C THR A 95 2.62 4.60 23.22
N ASP A 96 1.46 4.28 23.74
CA ASP A 96 0.58 3.21 23.22
C ASP A 96 0.06 3.53 21.82
N VAL A 97 -0.59 2.55 21.20
CA VAL A 97 -1.29 2.75 19.92
C VAL A 97 -2.30 3.89 20.07
N SER A 98 -2.25 4.81 19.13
CA SER A 98 -3.16 5.96 19.08
C SER A 98 -3.55 6.24 17.64
N VAL A 99 -4.86 6.25 17.39
CA VAL A 99 -5.44 6.66 16.11
C VAL A 99 -5.87 8.11 16.22
N GLY A 100 -5.53 8.91 15.20
CA GLY A 100 -5.81 10.35 15.22
C GLY A 100 -5.75 10.97 13.82
N GLY A 101 -5.57 12.29 13.79
CA GLY A 101 -5.63 13.06 12.54
C GLY A 101 -7.07 13.31 12.08
N THR A 102 -7.23 13.98 10.94
CA THR A 102 -8.54 14.28 10.36
C THR A 102 -9.18 13.03 9.79
N GLY A 103 -10.32 12.61 10.36
CA GLY A 103 -10.99 11.38 9.92
C GLY A 103 -10.20 10.10 10.22
N ASN A 104 -9.39 10.10 11.28
CA ASN A 104 -8.57 8.95 11.70
C ASN A 104 -7.55 8.51 10.64
N ASN A 105 -6.97 9.46 9.93
CA ASN A 105 -6.01 9.20 8.85
C ASN A 105 -4.56 9.06 9.32
N CYS A 106 -4.35 8.93 10.62
CA CYS A 106 -3.03 8.79 11.24
C CYS A 106 -3.06 7.74 12.33
N ILE A 107 -2.00 6.98 12.44
CA ILE A 107 -1.74 6.04 13.53
C ILE A 107 -0.34 6.24 14.07
N LEU A 108 -0.20 6.25 15.39
CA LEU A 108 1.07 6.28 16.12
C LEU A 108 1.14 5.05 17.01
N PHE A 109 2.33 4.48 17.15
CA PHE A 109 2.58 3.33 18.03
C PHE A 109 4.07 3.20 18.33
N THR A 110 4.38 2.41 19.35
CA THR A 110 5.75 2.10 19.73
C THR A 110 5.93 0.59 19.89
N TYR A 111 7.16 0.11 19.71
CA TYR A 111 7.58 -1.24 20.04
C TYR A 111 9.08 -1.32 20.21
N ASP A 112 9.56 -2.22 21.07
CA ASP A 112 10.95 -2.50 21.40
C ASP A 112 11.63 -3.24 20.23
N LYS A 113 12.22 -2.49 19.29
CA LYS A 113 12.83 -3.04 18.09
C LYS A 113 14.16 -3.73 18.37
N ASN A 114 14.96 -3.15 19.26
CA ASN A 114 16.29 -3.63 19.59
C ASN A 114 16.31 -4.63 20.76
N SER A 115 15.15 -4.87 21.39
CA SER A 115 14.95 -5.78 22.52
C SER A 115 15.76 -5.42 23.77
N ASN A 116 16.00 -4.12 24.01
CA ASN A 116 16.69 -3.63 25.20
C ASN A 116 15.74 -3.34 26.38
N GLY A 117 14.43 -3.39 26.14
CA GLY A 117 13.38 -3.21 27.14
C GLY A 117 13.15 -1.77 27.57
N THR A 118 13.74 -0.79 26.92
CA THR A 118 13.62 0.64 27.26
C THR A 118 13.16 1.45 26.08
N LEU A 119 12.20 2.36 26.29
CA LEU A 119 11.81 3.34 25.29
C LEU A 119 12.57 4.65 25.54
N PRO A 120 13.59 4.98 24.74
CA PRO A 120 14.38 6.19 24.94
C PRO A 120 13.57 7.45 24.67
N SER A 121 14.14 8.62 24.96
CA SER A 121 13.64 9.90 24.47
C SER A 121 13.66 9.93 22.93
N ILE A 122 12.88 10.83 22.31
CA ILE A 122 12.92 11.00 20.86
C ILE A 122 14.36 11.27 20.42
N SER A 123 14.86 10.48 19.50
CA SER A 123 16.25 10.48 19.05
C SER A 123 16.32 10.38 17.52
N THR A 124 17.35 10.96 16.92
CA THR A 124 17.64 10.85 15.48
C THR A 124 18.34 9.54 15.09
N THR A 125 18.51 8.64 16.04
CA THR A 125 19.15 7.32 15.84
C THR A 125 18.10 6.21 15.72
N ALA A 126 18.56 5.02 15.32
CA ALA A 126 17.73 3.82 15.21
C ALA A 126 17.10 3.34 16.53
N ASP A 127 17.52 3.92 17.66
CA ASP A 127 16.95 3.64 18.97
C ASP A 127 15.64 4.38 19.24
N ASP A 128 15.25 5.30 18.34
CA ASP A 128 13.92 5.93 18.42
C ASP A 128 12.84 4.93 17.96
N GLU A 129 12.23 4.27 18.92
CA GLU A 129 11.28 3.17 18.73
C GLU A 129 9.82 3.65 18.63
N ARG A 130 9.63 4.85 18.10
CA ARG A 130 8.33 5.48 17.84
C ARG A 130 8.05 5.48 16.36
N TYR A 131 6.95 4.88 15.99
CA TYR A 131 6.51 4.69 14.60
C TYR A 131 5.19 5.38 14.36
N GLY A 132 4.91 5.69 13.11
CA GLY A 132 3.63 6.24 12.72
C GLY A 132 3.46 6.27 11.22
N TYR A 133 2.20 6.21 10.81
CA TYR A 133 1.76 6.35 9.43
C TYR A 133 0.62 7.34 9.35
N ARG A 134 0.60 8.15 8.30
CA ARG A 134 -0.50 9.08 8.06
C ARG A 134 -0.70 9.37 6.58
N LEU A 135 -1.90 9.81 6.22
CA LEU A 135 -2.16 10.43 4.93
C LEU A 135 -1.96 11.94 5.05
N MET A 136 -1.06 12.49 4.25
CA MET A 136 -0.83 13.92 4.15
C MET A 136 -0.49 14.30 2.71
N ASN A 137 -1.14 15.33 2.16
CA ASN A 137 -0.91 15.84 0.80
C ASN A 137 -0.97 14.76 -0.28
N GLY A 138 -1.90 13.80 -0.16
CA GLY A 138 -2.07 12.72 -1.13
C GLY A 138 -1.02 11.60 -1.06
N ALA A 139 -0.13 11.61 -0.08
CA ALA A 139 0.90 10.59 0.12
C ALA A 139 0.72 9.85 1.45
N LEU A 140 1.03 8.56 1.46
CA LEU A 140 1.30 7.86 2.70
C LEU A 140 2.64 8.34 3.22
N GLN A 141 2.66 8.87 4.44
CA GLN A 141 3.88 9.27 5.12
C GLN A 141 4.18 8.35 6.29
N THR A 142 5.47 8.08 6.52
CA THR A 142 6.00 7.42 7.72
C THR A 142 6.75 8.42 8.59
N ARG A 143 6.72 8.21 9.90
CA ARG A 143 7.49 8.99 10.85
C ARG A 143 8.96 8.57 10.82
N PRO A 144 9.91 9.46 10.46
CA PRO A 144 11.34 9.19 10.59
C PRO A 144 11.81 9.34 12.04
N TRP A 145 12.99 8.83 12.34
CA TRP A 145 13.64 9.00 13.64
C TRP A 145 13.85 10.48 13.98
N GLY A 146 13.61 10.83 15.22
CA GLY A 146 13.75 12.21 15.71
C GLY A 146 12.60 13.15 15.39
N ALA A 147 11.66 12.75 14.53
CA ALA A 147 10.49 13.55 14.27
C ALA A 147 9.54 13.60 15.48
N SER A 148 8.71 14.64 15.55
CA SER A 148 7.67 14.74 16.56
C SER A 148 6.73 13.54 16.51
N PHE A 149 6.43 12.94 17.66
CA PHE A 149 5.47 11.84 17.81
C PHE A 149 4.05 12.40 17.90
N SER A 150 3.58 12.98 16.79
CA SER A 150 2.29 13.64 16.70
C SER A 150 1.72 13.56 15.29
N CYS A 151 0.43 13.24 15.17
CA CYS A 151 -0.31 13.26 13.91
C CYS A 151 -0.39 14.67 13.28
N THR A 152 -0.25 15.71 14.08
CA THR A 152 -0.32 17.13 13.65
C THR A 152 1.06 17.72 13.33
N ALA A 153 2.14 16.92 13.38
CA ALA A 153 3.48 17.37 13.02
C ALA A 153 3.51 17.91 11.57
N ALA A 154 4.39 18.88 11.30
CA ALA A 154 4.53 19.47 9.96
C ALA A 154 4.74 18.41 8.89
N ALA A 155 4.22 18.62 7.69
CA ALA A 155 4.34 17.65 6.58
C ALA A 155 5.80 17.36 6.21
N ALA A 156 6.65 18.38 6.23
CA ALA A 156 8.08 18.27 5.91
C ALA A 156 8.90 17.47 6.94
N SER A 157 8.33 17.17 8.12
CA SER A 157 9.01 16.38 9.15
C SER A 157 8.76 14.87 9.04
N TRP A 158 7.93 14.43 8.09
CA TRP A 158 7.64 13.03 7.81
C TRP A 158 8.04 12.67 6.39
N GLU A 159 8.31 11.42 6.13
CA GLU A 159 8.81 10.94 4.84
C GLU A 159 7.70 10.28 4.03
N ASN A 160 7.65 10.57 2.73
CA ASN A 160 6.70 9.93 1.83
C ASN A 160 7.12 8.48 1.55
N VAL A 161 6.19 7.55 1.71
CA VAL A 161 6.35 6.12 1.40
C VAL A 161 5.87 5.82 -0.02
N THR A 162 4.79 6.47 -0.45
CA THR A 162 4.19 6.23 -1.76
C THR A 162 4.90 7.04 -2.85
N ASP A 163 5.00 6.42 -4.03
CA ASP A 163 5.55 7.05 -5.23
C ASP A 163 4.62 8.19 -5.72
N PRO A 164 5.15 9.31 -6.22
CA PRO A 164 4.34 10.44 -6.69
C PRO A 164 3.46 10.13 -7.91
N THR A 165 3.62 8.96 -8.53
CA THR A 165 2.73 8.50 -9.62
C THR A 165 1.36 8.04 -9.14
N ILE A 166 1.19 7.86 -7.82
CA ILE A 166 -0.09 7.56 -7.19
C ILE A 166 -0.46 8.64 -6.17
N THR A 167 -1.74 8.90 -6.04
CA THR A 167 -2.30 9.80 -5.03
C THR A 167 -3.22 9.01 -4.13
N LEU A 168 -2.98 9.03 -2.83
CA LEU A 168 -3.92 8.48 -1.86
C LEU A 168 -5.04 9.49 -1.61
N THR A 169 -6.27 9.08 -1.88
CA THR A 169 -7.48 9.89 -1.67
C THR A 169 -8.12 9.68 -0.32
N ALA A 170 -7.92 8.49 0.26
CA ALA A 170 -8.39 8.19 1.62
C ALA A 170 -7.47 7.20 2.33
N LEU A 171 -7.31 7.40 3.63
CA LEU A 171 -6.70 6.45 4.56
C LEU A 171 -7.45 6.57 5.88
N THR A 172 -7.89 5.45 6.44
CA THR A 172 -8.60 5.42 7.71
C THR A 172 -8.11 4.26 8.55
N PHE A 173 -7.81 4.53 9.81
CA PHE A 173 -7.51 3.53 10.83
C PHE A 173 -8.66 3.48 11.81
N THR A 174 -9.12 2.28 12.16
CA THR A 174 -10.16 2.08 13.18
C THR A 174 -9.65 1.08 14.20
N GLU A 175 -9.43 1.53 15.43
CA GLU A 175 -9.07 0.64 16.53
C GLU A 175 -10.30 -0.10 17.01
N ARG A 176 -10.15 -1.42 17.21
CA ARG A 176 -11.13 -2.29 17.85
C ARG A 176 -10.50 -2.93 19.07
N THR A 177 -11.16 -2.78 20.19
CA THR A 177 -10.73 -3.34 21.47
C THR A 177 -11.77 -4.32 21.98
N GLN A 178 -11.31 -5.43 22.55
CA GLN A 178 -12.14 -6.38 23.29
C GLN A 178 -11.48 -6.68 24.62
N THR A 179 -12.17 -6.33 25.70
CA THR A 179 -11.68 -6.53 27.06
C THR A 179 -12.42 -7.70 27.71
N VAL A 180 -11.67 -8.62 28.28
CA VAL A 180 -12.18 -9.75 29.05
C VAL A 180 -11.66 -9.62 30.47
N THR A 181 -12.59 -9.58 31.46
CA THR A 181 -12.21 -9.63 32.86
C THR A 181 -11.80 -11.04 33.23
N THR A 182 -10.65 -11.18 33.86
CA THR A 182 -10.21 -12.46 34.42
C THR A 182 -10.95 -12.71 35.74
N GLY A 183 -11.51 -13.89 35.97
CA GLY A 183 -12.46 -14.20 37.04
C GLY A 183 -11.95 -14.09 38.49
N LEU A 184 -10.79 -13.50 38.74
CA LEU A 184 -10.17 -13.28 40.04
C LEU A 184 -9.86 -11.80 40.26
N GLY A 185 -10.90 -10.97 40.44
CA GLY A 185 -10.69 -9.58 40.83
C GLY A 185 -10.98 -8.55 39.70
N THR A 186 -10.26 -7.41 39.74
CA THR A 186 -10.39 -6.28 38.80
C THR A 186 -9.53 -6.42 37.55
N SER A 187 -8.71 -7.44 37.47
CA SER A 187 -7.76 -7.62 36.35
C SER A 187 -8.46 -7.92 35.04
N SER A 188 -8.01 -7.31 33.98
CA SER A 188 -8.58 -7.50 32.65
C SER A 188 -7.51 -7.63 31.56
N LEU A 189 -7.81 -8.42 30.52
CA LEU A 189 -7.00 -8.56 29.31
C LEU A 189 -7.72 -7.88 28.15
N THR A 190 -7.07 -6.92 27.53
CA THR A 190 -7.59 -6.22 26.36
C THR A 190 -6.84 -6.66 25.12
N THR A 191 -7.56 -7.31 24.20
CA THR A 191 -7.07 -7.60 22.84
C THR A 191 -7.39 -6.43 21.93
N ARG A 192 -6.47 -6.14 21.00
CA ARG A 192 -6.59 -4.96 20.13
C ARG A 192 -6.35 -5.33 18.67
N SER A 193 -7.10 -4.70 17.78
CA SER A 193 -6.89 -4.81 16.35
C SER A 193 -7.14 -3.48 15.67
N ILE A 194 -6.55 -3.30 14.50
CA ILE A 194 -6.71 -2.11 13.67
C ILE A 194 -7.30 -2.54 12.32
N ASP A 195 -8.43 -1.96 11.96
CA ASP A 195 -8.95 -2.02 10.61
C ASP A 195 -8.33 -0.86 9.82
N ILE A 196 -7.75 -1.16 8.67
CA ILE A 196 -7.13 -0.18 7.77
C ILE A 196 -7.94 -0.16 6.49
N SER A 197 -8.35 1.02 6.05
CA SER A 197 -8.93 1.23 4.72
C SER A 197 -8.11 2.28 4.00
N MET A 198 -7.64 1.96 2.80
CA MET A 198 -6.78 2.84 2.00
C MET A 198 -7.28 2.87 0.56
N THR A 199 -7.55 4.07 0.04
CA THR A 199 -7.94 4.29 -1.36
C THR A 199 -6.90 5.14 -2.04
N GLY A 200 -6.47 4.70 -3.22
CA GLY A 200 -5.54 5.44 -4.07
C GLY A 200 -5.99 5.45 -5.51
N GLU A 201 -5.46 6.41 -6.24
CA GLU A 201 -5.66 6.60 -7.67
C GLU A 201 -4.34 6.91 -8.37
N LEU A 202 -4.31 6.76 -9.69
CA LEU A 202 -3.17 7.20 -10.48
C LEU A 202 -3.21 8.71 -10.67
N THR A 203 -2.10 9.39 -10.40
CA THR A 203 -1.96 10.85 -10.61
C THR A 203 -2.20 11.23 -12.08
N SER A 204 -1.84 10.36 -13.03
CA SER A 204 -2.02 10.58 -14.47
C SER A 204 -3.42 10.26 -14.99
N ASN A 205 -4.21 9.47 -14.25
CA ASN A 205 -5.57 9.07 -14.62
C ASN A 205 -6.39 8.73 -13.38
N THR A 206 -7.08 9.72 -12.85
CA THR A 206 -7.88 9.62 -11.61
C THR A 206 -9.10 8.68 -11.73
N ALA A 207 -9.47 8.26 -12.95
CA ALA A 207 -10.51 7.25 -13.14
C ALA A 207 -10.06 5.84 -12.72
N ILE A 208 -8.74 5.60 -12.62
CA ILE A 208 -8.18 4.34 -12.15
C ILE A 208 -7.98 4.44 -10.64
N THR A 209 -8.94 3.94 -9.90
CA THR A 209 -8.95 3.95 -8.43
C THR A 209 -8.93 2.53 -7.87
N LYS A 210 -8.39 2.36 -6.67
CA LYS A 210 -8.40 1.09 -5.95
C LYS A 210 -8.51 1.34 -4.45
N THR A 211 -9.38 0.57 -3.80
CA THR A 211 -9.47 0.51 -2.34
C THR A 211 -8.97 -0.84 -1.84
N LEU A 212 -8.13 -0.82 -0.81
CA LEU A 212 -7.71 -1.99 -0.06
C LEU A 212 -8.17 -1.84 1.39
N THR A 213 -8.60 -2.95 1.97
CA THR A 213 -8.95 -3.05 3.39
C THR A 213 -8.21 -4.21 4.02
N GLU A 214 -7.71 -4.02 5.23
CA GLU A 214 -6.99 -5.05 5.98
C GLU A 214 -7.36 -4.98 7.45
N HIS A 215 -7.43 -6.14 8.09
CA HIS A 215 -7.65 -6.29 9.52
C HIS A 215 -6.37 -6.80 10.19
N VAL A 216 -5.80 -6.02 11.10
CA VAL A 216 -4.52 -6.33 11.74
C VAL A 216 -4.73 -6.53 13.23
N ARG A 217 -4.56 -7.75 13.73
CA ARG A 217 -4.47 -7.98 15.16
C ARG A 217 -3.11 -7.54 15.68
N ILE A 218 -3.07 -6.70 16.72
CA ILE A 218 -1.88 -6.38 17.51
C ILE A 218 -1.55 -7.62 18.32
N ARG A 219 -0.30 -8.09 18.25
CA ARG A 219 0.11 -9.35 18.92
C ARG A 219 0.23 -9.22 20.43
N ASN A 220 0.47 -8.02 20.91
CA ASN A 220 0.73 -7.73 22.30
C ASN A 220 -0.54 -7.20 22.94
N ASP A 221 -1.21 -8.08 23.68
CA ASP A 221 -2.43 -7.75 24.40
C ASP A 221 -2.08 -6.90 25.63
N LYS A 222 -3.00 -6.00 26.03
CA LYS A 222 -2.81 -5.14 27.20
C LYS A 222 -3.47 -5.79 28.39
N PHE A 223 -2.66 -6.05 29.43
CA PHE A 223 -3.16 -6.52 30.70
C PHE A 223 -3.32 -5.33 31.65
N ASN A 224 -4.44 -5.23 32.34
CA ASN A 224 -4.69 -4.27 33.39
C ASN A 224 -4.93 -5.09 34.69
N PRO A 225 -4.05 -4.93 35.69
CA PRO A 225 -4.13 -5.65 36.97
C PRO A 225 -5.35 -5.23 37.81
#